data_783457976e23a9582571ccb68f69c181
#
_entry.id   783457976e23a9582571ccb68f69c181
#
_cell.length_a   1.000
_cell.length_b   1.000
_cell.length_c   1.000
_cell.angle_alpha   90.00
_cell.angle_beta   90.00
_cell.angle_gamma   90.00
#
_symmetry.space_group_name_H-M   'P 1'
#
loop_
_entity.id
_entity.type
_entity.pdbx_description
1 polymer ?
#
loop_
_entity_poly.entity_id
_entity_poly.type
_entity_poly.pdbx_seq_one_letter_code
_entity_poly.pdbx_strand_id
1 'polypeptide(L)'
;VDAQTGEVSHEGLPENESAYNIVRRYKIEKPEQDSFLKHSFYDYSKFGSLDKNVVPLECIVRFGITSGSSVFRKYLKLSEDEQRKFEQELGANGPLVAWEYLTTPIVDFTSKYEPEDRAVTKQEAHNMSGLDGETFAEMGKLAVLGGWAVRVMVEKMGLKLWDLKWEFAKDGDDLVFVDTIDTDSFRATSVLEDDGDKIVIHYNKQAMRDYYKIFHSDWLASINEAKEEARASGGQFVDLLRGKQESGDAPNDPVVDDVFMSIQVDKMNLIKNCILGKQDSSEVSDALAECGKREVDFYTSNGKRDALKELNGLD
;
A
#
# COMPACT_ATOMS: atom_id res chain seq x y z
N VAL A 1 -3.14 -25.31 3.79
CA VAL A 1 -3.91 -26.49 4.23
C VAL A 1 -5.09 -26.66 3.30
N ASP A 2 -5.33 -27.88 2.81
CA ASP A 2 -6.50 -28.20 1.99
C ASP A 2 -7.77 -28.24 2.86
N ALA A 3 -8.85 -27.61 2.39
CA ALA A 3 -10.09 -27.48 3.16
C ALA A 3 -10.86 -28.80 3.35
N GLN A 4 -10.72 -29.76 2.43
CA GLN A 4 -11.44 -31.05 2.48
C GLN A 4 -10.59 -32.15 3.08
N THR A 5 -9.30 -32.23 2.71
CA THR A 5 -8.43 -33.32 3.14
C THR A 5 -7.61 -32.99 4.40
N GLY A 6 -7.47 -31.70 4.74
CA GLY A 6 -6.61 -31.25 5.82
C GLY A 6 -5.11 -31.37 5.49
N GLU A 7 -4.76 -31.74 4.27
CA GLU A 7 -3.36 -31.93 3.86
C GLU A 7 -2.63 -30.59 3.81
N VAL A 8 -1.37 -30.59 4.25
CA VAL A 8 -0.50 -29.42 4.22
C VAL A 8 0.31 -29.44 2.94
N SER A 9 0.07 -28.49 2.05
CA SER A 9 0.92 -28.29 0.88
C SER A 9 2.05 -27.32 1.24
N HIS A 10 3.27 -27.71 0.94
CA HIS A 10 4.47 -26.88 1.07
C HIS A 10 4.94 -26.30 -0.27
N GLU A 11 4.47 -26.88 -1.38
CA GLU A 11 4.81 -26.50 -2.74
C GLU A 11 3.51 -26.24 -3.52
N GLY A 12 3.14 -24.98 -3.65
CA GLY A 12 1.94 -24.59 -4.36
C GLY A 12 0.69 -24.49 -3.49
N LEU A 13 -0.42 -24.18 -4.15
CA LEU A 13 -1.70 -23.97 -3.50
C LEU A 13 -2.46 -25.30 -3.34
N PRO A 14 -3.24 -25.46 -2.25
CA PRO A 14 -4.10 -26.64 -2.08
C PRO A 14 -5.20 -26.65 -3.15
N GLU A 15 -5.69 -27.84 -3.49
CA GLU A 15 -6.78 -28.02 -4.46
C GLU A 15 -8.08 -27.38 -3.97
N ASN A 16 -8.35 -27.48 -2.68
CA ASN A 16 -9.54 -26.91 -2.04
C ASN A 16 -9.15 -25.72 -1.16
N GLU A 17 -9.82 -24.59 -1.36
CA GLU A 17 -9.57 -23.36 -0.62
C GLU A 17 -9.79 -23.56 0.88
N SER A 18 -8.91 -23.00 1.70
CA SER A 18 -8.96 -23.08 3.16
C SER A 18 -8.75 -21.71 3.80
N ALA A 19 -9.45 -21.49 4.92
CA ALA A 19 -9.19 -20.35 5.80
C ALA A 19 -7.97 -20.58 6.72
N TYR A 20 -7.33 -21.74 6.67
CA TYR A 20 -6.22 -22.09 7.56
C TYR A 20 -4.89 -22.09 6.81
N ASN A 21 -3.93 -21.35 7.36
CA ASN A 21 -2.54 -21.33 6.89
C ASN A 21 -1.60 -21.78 8.02
N ILE A 22 -0.58 -22.55 7.66
CA ILE A 22 0.57 -22.77 8.54
C ILE A 22 1.63 -21.75 8.16
N VAL A 23 2.01 -20.89 9.11
CA VAL A 23 2.96 -19.80 8.89
C VAL A 23 4.17 -19.94 9.80
N ARG A 24 5.33 -19.51 9.28
CA ARG A 24 6.52 -19.30 10.11
C ARG A 24 6.38 -17.95 10.81
N ARG A 25 6.60 -17.91 12.10
CA ARG A 25 6.55 -16.67 12.90
C ARG A 25 7.95 -16.12 13.10
N TYR A 26 8.10 -14.84 12.82
CA TYR A 26 9.30 -14.08 13.15
C TYR A 26 9.03 -13.17 14.35
N LYS A 27 10.09 -12.89 15.12
CA LYS A 27 10.01 -11.96 16.23
C LYS A 27 9.79 -10.55 15.69
N ILE A 28 8.94 -9.78 16.34
CA ILE A 28 8.79 -8.36 16.13
C ILE A 28 9.42 -7.66 17.32
N GLU A 29 10.51 -6.96 17.06
CA GLU A 29 11.14 -6.07 18.02
C GLU A 29 10.84 -4.63 17.62
N LYS A 30 10.47 -3.80 18.61
CA LYS A 30 10.19 -2.38 18.36
C LYS A 30 11.39 -1.54 18.80
N PRO A 31 11.67 -0.43 18.10
CA PRO A 31 12.68 0.51 18.57
C PRO A 31 12.23 1.13 19.90
N GLU A 32 13.19 1.43 20.75
CA GLU A 32 12.94 2.10 22.02
C GLU A 32 12.90 3.61 21.78
N GLN A 33 11.91 4.27 22.38
CA GLN A 33 11.87 5.73 22.36
C GLN A 33 12.81 6.24 23.43
N ASP A 34 13.71 7.15 23.05
CA ASP A 34 14.62 7.84 23.94
C ASP A 34 14.56 9.37 23.69
N SER A 35 15.20 10.13 24.52
CA SER A 35 15.22 11.58 24.41
C SER A 35 16.60 12.16 24.72
N PHE A 36 17.02 13.14 23.92
CA PHE A 36 18.21 13.91 24.15
C PHE A 36 17.94 15.40 23.90
N LEU A 37 18.30 16.26 24.84
CA LEU A 37 18.11 17.73 24.76
C LEU A 37 16.68 18.15 24.36
N LYS A 38 15.66 17.50 24.91
CA LYS A 38 14.23 17.73 24.61
C LYS A 38 13.77 17.25 23.23
N HIS A 39 14.60 16.53 22.46
CA HIS A 39 14.23 15.87 21.23
C HIS A 39 14.00 14.39 21.50
N SER A 40 12.85 13.86 21.11
CA SER A 40 12.57 12.43 21.14
C SER A 40 13.08 11.78 19.84
N PHE A 41 13.66 10.61 19.96
CA PHE A 41 14.09 9.78 18.82
C PHE A 41 13.83 8.31 19.12
N TYR A 42 13.93 7.47 18.10
CA TYR A 42 13.81 6.02 18.22
C TYR A 42 15.18 5.38 18.07
N ASP A 43 15.55 4.53 19.03
CA ASP A 43 16.82 3.80 19.03
C ASP A 43 16.67 2.45 18.30
N TYR A 44 17.38 2.31 17.20
CA TYR A 44 17.46 1.11 16.38
C TYR A 44 18.77 0.32 16.60
N SER A 45 19.64 0.70 17.50
CA SER A 45 20.99 0.13 17.68
C SER A 45 20.98 -1.37 17.94
N LYS A 46 19.95 -1.90 18.58
CA LYS A 46 19.82 -3.33 18.91
C LYS A 46 19.56 -4.23 17.69
N PHE A 47 19.05 -3.67 16.57
CA PHE A 47 18.61 -4.50 15.43
C PHE A 47 19.76 -5.25 14.77
N GLY A 48 20.99 -4.74 14.81
CA GLY A 48 22.18 -5.42 14.28
C GLY A 48 22.54 -6.73 15.00
N SER A 49 22.09 -6.90 16.25
CA SER A 49 22.34 -8.10 17.05
C SER A 49 21.18 -9.10 17.03
N LEU A 50 20.06 -8.78 16.41
CA LEU A 50 18.87 -9.62 16.37
C LEU A 50 18.95 -10.63 15.22
N ASP A 51 18.41 -11.83 15.49
CA ASP A 51 18.19 -12.87 14.52
C ASP A 51 16.73 -13.31 14.55
N LYS A 52 16.23 -13.86 13.42
CA LYS A 52 14.83 -14.27 13.24
C LYS A 52 13.83 -13.17 13.60
N ASN A 53 14.18 -11.94 13.20
CA ASN A 53 13.44 -10.72 13.50
C ASN A 53 12.99 -10.01 12.24
N VAL A 54 11.82 -9.40 12.30
CA VAL A 54 11.34 -8.53 11.21
C VAL A 54 12.22 -7.27 11.14
N VAL A 55 12.69 -6.94 9.96
CA VAL A 55 13.41 -5.68 9.68
C VAL A 55 12.45 -4.51 9.94
N PRO A 56 12.84 -3.49 10.73
CA PRO A 56 11.92 -2.42 11.15
C PRO A 56 11.67 -1.37 10.07
N LEU A 57 11.51 -1.83 8.83
CA LEU A 57 11.32 -1.00 7.64
C LEU A 57 10.21 -1.57 6.75
N GLU A 58 9.51 -0.69 6.09
CA GLU A 58 8.77 -1.00 4.88
C GLU A 58 9.65 -0.66 3.67
N CYS A 59 9.73 -1.57 2.72
CA CYS A 59 10.49 -1.43 1.48
C CYS A 59 9.50 -1.24 0.33
N ILE A 60 9.48 -0.06 -0.27
CA ILE A 60 8.49 0.30 -1.29
C ILE A 60 9.19 0.33 -2.65
N VAL A 61 8.76 -0.56 -3.54
CA VAL A 61 9.21 -0.58 -4.93
C VAL A 61 8.24 0.22 -5.78
N ARG A 62 8.75 1.21 -6.51
CA ARG A 62 7.93 2.03 -7.42
C ARG A 62 8.36 1.81 -8.86
N PHE A 63 7.41 1.37 -9.66
CA PHE A 63 7.53 1.28 -11.11
C PHE A 63 7.07 2.56 -11.80
N GLY A 64 6.24 3.34 -11.11
CA GLY A 64 5.72 4.61 -11.58
C GLY A 64 5.20 5.47 -10.44
N ILE A 65 4.77 6.66 -10.79
CA ILE A 65 4.31 7.67 -9.84
C ILE A 65 2.81 7.88 -10.03
N THR A 66 2.07 7.92 -8.93
CA THR A 66 0.65 8.30 -8.93
C THR A 66 0.46 9.66 -8.29
N SER A 67 -0.59 10.40 -8.66
CA SER A 67 -0.92 11.71 -8.08
C SER A 67 -1.09 11.65 -6.55
N GLY A 68 -1.63 10.54 -6.02
CA GLY A 68 -1.82 10.30 -4.58
C GLY A 68 -0.58 9.81 -3.83
N SER A 69 0.57 9.63 -4.49
CA SER A 69 1.81 9.17 -3.89
C SER A 69 2.36 10.21 -2.89
N SER A 70 2.79 9.74 -1.71
CA SER A 70 3.47 10.61 -0.72
C SER A 70 4.77 11.20 -1.27
N VAL A 71 5.50 10.42 -2.08
CA VAL A 71 6.72 10.86 -2.78
C VAL A 71 6.40 11.99 -3.74
N PHE A 72 5.35 11.86 -4.56
CA PHE A 72 4.95 12.90 -5.52
C PHE A 72 4.47 14.17 -4.82
N ARG A 73 3.65 14.05 -3.78
CA ARG A 73 3.20 15.21 -2.99
C ARG A 73 4.34 15.95 -2.30
N LYS A 74 5.39 15.24 -1.87
CA LYS A 74 6.62 15.84 -1.35
C LYS A 74 7.37 16.57 -2.48
N TYR A 75 7.55 15.89 -3.61
CA TYR A 75 8.27 16.41 -4.79
C TYR A 75 7.67 17.73 -5.29
N LEU A 76 6.35 17.84 -5.39
CA LEU A 76 5.66 19.06 -5.84
C LEU A 76 5.83 20.28 -4.91
N LYS A 77 6.26 20.07 -3.66
CA LYS A 77 6.50 21.15 -2.70
C LYS A 77 7.93 21.67 -2.72
N LEU A 78 8.81 21.01 -3.44
CA LEU A 78 10.23 21.34 -3.53
C LEU A 78 10.46 22.38 -4.63
N SER A 79 11.48 23.24 -4.45
CA SER A 79 12.03 24.06 -5.53
C SER A 79 12.69 23.19 -6.60
N GLU A 80 12.88 23.70 -7.81
CA GLU A 80 13.52 22.96 -8.91
C GLU A 80 14.89 22.35 -8.54
N ASP A 81 15.71 23.07 -7.77
CA ASP A 81 17.01 22.57 -7.32
C ASP A 81 16.88 21.45 -6.30
N GLU A 82 15.91 21.53 -5.41
CA GLU A 82 15.59 20.48 -4.44
C GLU A 82 14.94 19.28 -5.13
N GLN A 83 14.11 19.48 -6.16
CA GLN A 83 13.55 18.41 -6.98
C GLN A 83 14.66 17.59 -7.64
N ARG A 84 15.63 18.23 -8.28
CA ARG A 84 16.79 17.56 -8.88
C ARG A 84 17.60 16.73 -7.88
N LYS A 85 17.81 17.25 -6.66
CA LYS A 85 18.47 16.50 -5.58
C LYS A 85 17.65 15.31 -5.13
N PHE A 86 16.34 15.51 -4.97
CA PHE A 86 15.41 14.45 -4.56
C PHE A 86 15.31 13.33 -5.60
N GLU A 87 15.30 13.65 -6.89
CA GLU A 87 15.37 12.70 -7.99
C GLU A 87 16.64 11.84 -7.91
N GLN A 88 17.79 12.48 -7.67
CA GLN A 88 19.07 11.79 -7.51
C GLN A 88 19.10 10.88 -6.26
N GLU A 89 18.58 11.34 -5.13
CA GLU A 89 18.48 10.55 -3.90
C GLU A 89 17.59 9.30 -4.07
N LEU A 90 16.51 9.43 -4.83
CA LEU A 90 15.64 8.32 -5.18
C LEU A 90 16.24 7.39 -6.24
N GLY A 91 17.24 7.85 -7.00
CA GLY A 91 17.76 7.13 -8.18
C GLY A 91 16.85 7.23 -9.40
N ALA A 92 16.01 8.27 -9.47
CA ALA A 92 15.19 8.54 -10.65
C ALA A 92 16.02 9.17 -11.76
N ASN A 93 15.77 8.79 -13.02
CA ASN A 93 16.49 9.28 -14.19
C ASN A 93 15.75 10.47 -14.86
N GLY A 94 15.25 11.42 -14.08
CA GLY A 94 14.56 12.62 -14.55
C GLY A 94 13.37 13.00 -13.66
N PRO A 95 12.61 14.04 -14.07
CA PRO A 95 11.48 14.54 -13.32
C PRO A 95 10.42 13.46 -13.01
N LEU A 96 9.84 13.53 -11.82
CA LEU A 96 8.73 12.67 -11.46
C LEU A 96 7.45 13.23 -12.09
N VAL A 97 6.79 12.42 -12.90
CA VAL A 97 5.52 12.75 -13.54
C VAL A 97 4.43 11.79 -13.05
N ALA A 98 3.29 12.34 -12.66
CA ALA A 98 2.17 11.51 -12.22
C ALA A 98 1.61 10.67 -13.37
N TRP A 99 1.25 9.42 -13.07
CA TRP A 99 0.69 8.45 -14.01
C TRP A 99 1.65 8.03 -15.14
N GLU A 100 2.95 8.22 -14.92
CA GLU A 100 4.00 7.71 -15.80
C GLU A 100 4.86 6.65 -15.11
N TYR A 101 5.33 5.69 -15.90
CA TYR A 101 6.32 4.73 -15.44
C TYR A 101 7.70 5.37 -15.40
N LEU A 102 8.45 5.00 -14.36
CA LEU A 102 9.86 5.33 -14.26
C LEU A 102 10.67 4.49 -15.24
N THR A 103 11.76 5.04 -15.77
CA THR A 103 12.70 4.32 -16.65
C THR A 103 13.29 3.11 -15.93
N THR A 104 13.59 3.24 -14.65
CA THR A 104 14.03 2.17 -13.75
C THR A 104 13.22 2.22 -12.48
N PRO A 105 12.83 1.06 -11.90
CA PRO A 105 12.18 1.04 -10.60
C PRO A 105 13.06 1.68 -9.53
N ILE A 106 12.46 2.43 -8.64
CA ILE A 106 13.13 2.97 -7.46
C ILE A 106 12.68 2.20 -6.21
N VAL A 107 13.55 2.18 -5.20
CA VAL A 107 13.25 1.61 -3.89
C VAL A 107 13.38 2.71 -2.86
N ASP A 108 12.29 3.02 -2.19
CA ASP A 108 12.26 3.91 -1.03
C ASP A 108 11.78 3.17 0.22
N PHE A 109 11.99 3.79 1.37
CA PHE A 109 11.76 3.16 2.66
C PHE A 109 10.93 4.06 3.57
N THR A 110 10.13 3.40 4.42
CA THR A 110 9.52 4.04 5.57
C THR A 110 9.88 3.30 6.85
N SER A 111 9.89 4.02 7.97
CA SER A 111 10.00 3.38 9.28
C SER A 111 8.78 2.51 9.53
N LYS A 112 8.99 1.43 10.28
CA LYS A 112 7.94 0.59 10.82
C LYS A 112 8.04 0.59 12.34
N TYR A 113 6.91 0.53 13.01
CA TYR A 113 6.79 0.53 14.48
C TYR A 113 7.00 1.90 15.17
N GLU A 114 7.24 2.97 14.44
CA GLU A 114 7.01 4.33 14.92
C GLU A 114 5.49 4.62 14.93
N PRO A 115 4.99 5.65 15.63
CA PRO A 115 3.55 5.96 15.64
C PRO A 115 2.95 6.25 14.26
N GLU A 116 3.78 6.72 13.33
CA GLU A 116 3.45 6.96 11.93
C GLU A 116 4.60 6.48 11.04
N ASP A 117 4.24 5.96 9.87
CA ASP A 117 5.22 5.57 8.85
C ASP A 117 5.94 6.81 8.33
N ARG A 118 7.19 6.96 8.72
CA ARG A 118 8.03 8.11 8.35
C ARG A 118 8.93 7.73 7.17
N ALA A 119 8.88 8.53 6.10
CA ALA A 119 9.81 8.37 5.00
C ALA A 119 11.26 8.60 5.49
N VAL A 120 12.15 7.67 5.15
CA VAL A 120 13.56 7.70 5.56
C VAL A 120 14.47 7.67 4.33
N THR A 121 15.65 8.26 4.45
CA THR A 121 16.67 8.16 3.39
C THR A 121 17.23 6.74 3.33
N LYS A 122 17.82 6.36 2.20
CA LYS A 122 18.46 5.05 2.04
C LYS A 122 19.54 4.80 3.10
N GLN A 123 20.31 5.82 3.45
CA GLN A 123 21.34 5.71 4.49
C GLN A 123 20.73 5.52 5.87
N GLU A 124 19.67 6.25 6.18
CA GLU A 124 18.93 6.08 7.43
C GLU A 124 18.29 4.71 7.53
N ALA A 125 17.64 4.25 6.46
CA ALA A 125 17.06 2.91 6.38
C ALA A 125 18.13 1.81 6.62
N HIS A 126 19.31 1.93 6.02
CA HIS A 126 20.41 1.00 6.27
C HIS A 126 20.78 0.99 7.76
N ASN A 127 20.97 2.14 8.38
CA ASN A 127 21.31 2.24 9.80
C ASN A 127 20.22 1.65 10.72
N MET A 128 18.94 1.87 10.37
CA MET A 128 17.79 1.36 11.14
C MET A 128 17.62 -0.15 11.00
N SER A 129 17.94 -0.71 9.83
CA SER A 129 17.71 -2.13 9.51
C SER A 129 18.54 -3.08 10.39
N GLY A 130 19.69 -2.63 10.86
CA GLY A 130 20.68 -3.49 11.54
C GLY A 130 21.36 -4.51 10.62
N LEU A 131 21.16 -4.39 9.29
CA LEU A 131 21.80 -5.24 8.28
C LEU A 131 23.18 -4.66 7.92
N ASP A 132 24.12 -5.52 7.53
CA ASP A 132 25.33 -5.05 6.86
C ASP A 132 25.04 -4.53 5.46
N GLY A 133 26.02 -3.85 4.84
CA GLY A 133 25.81 -3.18 3.56
C GLY A 133 25.49 -4.11 2.40
N GLU A 134 26.00 -5.34 2.41
CA GLU A 134 25.75 -6.34 1.38
C GLU A 134 24.33 -6.89 1.50
N THR A 135 23.94 -7.30 2.69
CA THR A 135 22.60 -7.81 3.00
C THR A 135 21.52 -6.72 2.76
N PHE A 136 21.80 -5.45 3.13
CA PHE A 136 20.88 -4.35 2.83
C PHE A 136 20.71 -4.10 1.32
N ALA A 137 21.80 -4.20 0.55
CA ALA A 137 21.74 -4.07 -0.90
C ALA A 137 20.98 -5.26 -1.53
N GLU A 138 21.15 -6.46 -1.00
CA GLU A 138 20.41 -7.65 -1.42
C GLU A 138 18.90 -7.52 -1.14
N MET A 139 18.51 -7.00 0.01
CA MET A 139 17.11 -6.70 0.33
C MET A 139 16.47 -5.83 -0.75
N GLY A 140 17.16 -4.77 -1.20
CA GLY A 140 16.69 -3.91 -2.27
C GLY A 140 16.56 -4.65 -3.61
N LYS A 141 17.49 -5.54 -3.94
CA LYS A 141 17.42 -6.37 -5.17
C LYS A 141 16.24 -7.36 -5.13
N LEU A 142 16.08 -8.05 -4.01
CA LEU A 142 14.96 -8.98 -3.80
C LEU A 142 13.62 -8.26 -3.89
N ALA A 143 13.51 -7.06 -3.31
CA ALA A 143 12.32 -6.23 -3.41
C ALA A 143 11.96 -5.92 -4.87
N VAL A 144 12.93 -5.49 -5.67
CA VAL A 144 12.72 -5.20 -7.09
C VAL A 144 12.34 -6.46 -7.87
N LEU A 145 13.03 -7.59 -7.66
CA LEU A 145 12.74 -8.85 -8.35
C LEU A 145 11.34 -9.37 -8.00
N GLY A 146 10.98 -9.37 -6.73
CA GLY A 146 9.62 -9.71 -6.30
C GLY A 146 8.57 -8.76 -6.88
N GLY A 147 8.89 -7.46 -6.93
CA GLY A 147 8.05 -6.46 -7.56
C GLY A 147 7.82 -6.72 -9.05
N TRP A 148 8.86 -7.11 -9.80
CA TRP A 148 8.72 -7.50 -11.20
C TRP A 148 7.83 -8.73 -11.38
N ALA A 149 7.94 -9.74 -10.52
CA ALA A 149 7.07 -10.91 -10.57
C ALA A 149 5.59 -10.53 -10.39
N VAL A 150 5.29 -9.68 -9.41
CA VAL A 150 3.92 -9.16 -9.18
C VAL A 150 3.47 -8.30 -10.37
N ARG A 151 4.35 -7.44 -10.90
CA ARG A 151 4.03 -6.59 -12.05
C ARG A 151 3.62 -7.41 -13.28
N VAL A 152 4.40 -8.43 -13.64
CA VAL A 152 4.08 -9.32 -14.77
C VAL A 152 2.71 -9.99 -14.57
N MET A 153 2.41 -10.43 -13.36
CA MET A 153 1.11 -11.03 -13.03
C MET A 153 -0.04 -10.01 -13.18
N VAL A 154 0.13 -8.81 -12.65
CA VAL A 154 -0.87 -7.74 -12.69
C VAL A 154 -1.11 -7.25 -14.12
N GLU A 155 -0.04 -7.08 -14.92
CA GLU A 155 -0.14 -6.65 -16.31
C GLU A 155 -0.84 -7.66 -17.22
N LYS A 156 -0.74 -8.97 -16.93
CA LYS A 156 -1.51 -10.00 -17.65
C LYS A 156 -3.03 -9.83 -17.47
N MET A 157 -3.48 -9.23 -16.38
CA MET A 157 -4.89 -8.90 -16.11
C MET A 157 -5.31 -7.53 -16.69
N GLY A 158 -4.51 -6.92 -17.57
CA GLY A 158 -4.79 -5.60 -18.15
C GLY A 158 -4.61 -4.43 -17.19
N LEU A 159 -4.01 -4.64 -16.02
CA LEU A 159 -3.81 -3.62 -15.02
C LEU A 159 -2.39 -3.04 -15.05
N LYS A 160 -2.19 -1.82 -14.58
CA LYS A 160 -0.89 -1.18 -14.39
C LYS A 160 -0.50 -1.24 -12.92
N LEU A 161 0.65 -1.83 -12.60
CA LEU A 161 1.23 -1.81 -11.27
C LEU A 161 2.11 -0.57 -11.10
N TRP A 162 1.79 0.28 -10.12
CA TRP A 162 2.53 1.52 -9.85
C TRP A 162 3.58 1.37 -8.76
N ASP A 163 3.20 0.80 -7.65
CA ASP A 163 4.08 0.53 -6.51
C ASP A 163 3.57 -0.66 -5.70
N LEU A 164 4.46 -1.22 -4.91
CA LEU A 164 4.11 -2.20 -3.89
C LEU A 164 5.05 -2.10 -2.70
N LYS A 165 4.56 -2.55 -1.56
CA LYS A 165 5.26 -2.55 -0.29
C LYS A 165 5.66 -3.98 0.08
N TRP A 166 6.92 -4.15 0.46
CA TRP A 166 7.46 -5.37 1.01
C TRP A 166 7.88 -5.17 2.46
N GLU A 167 7.80 -6.24 3.22
CA GLU A 167 8.41 -6.38 4.52
C GLU A 167 9.34 -7.58 4.51
N PHE A 168 10.43 -7.48 5.26
CA PHE A 168 11.44 -8.52 5.32
C PHE A 168 11.72 -8.93 6.76
N ALA A 169 12.14 -10.19 6.92
CA ALA A 169 12.77 -10.66 8.15
C ALA A 169 14.16 -11.20 7.85
N LYS A 170 15.05 -11.07 8.83
CA LYS A 170 16.33 -11.76 8.85
C LYS A 170 16.14 -13.14 9.50
N ASP A 171 16.66 -14.19 8.87
CA ASP A 171 16.67 -15.58 9.38
C ASP A 171 18.08 -16.19 9.18
N GLY A 172 18.96 -16.00 10.14
CA GLY A 172 20.38 -16.30 9.97
C GLY A 172 21.02 -15.35 8.98
N ASP A 173 21.60 -15.91 7.92
CA ASP A 173 22.20 -15.17 6.82
C ASP A 173 21.19 -14.87 5.68
N ASP A 174 19.97 -15.41 5.78
CA ASP A 174 18.95 -15.27 4.76
C ASP A 174 18.01 -14.06 5.03
N LEU A 175 17.48 -13.48 3.93
CA LEU A 175 16.38 -12.56 3.95
C LEU A 175 15.10 -13.26 3.46
N VAL A 176 14.02 -13.07 4.20
CA VAL A 176 12.73 -13.69 3.92
C VAL A 176 11.68 -12.61 3.77
N PHE A 177 10.84 -12.71 2.73
CA PHE A 177 9.62 -11.90 2.64
C PHE A 177 8.66 -12.29 3.74
N VAL A 178 8.12 -11.31 4.43
CA VAL A 178 7.11 -11.49 5.47
C VAL A 178 5.89 -10.61 5.16
N ASP A 179 4.81 -10.79 5.95
CA ASP A 179 3.53 -10.17 5.68
C ASP A 179 2.83 -10.77 4.43
N THR A 180 1.73 -10.20 4.00
CA THR A 180 0.94 -10.69 2.86
C THR A 180 1.28 -9.95 1.58
N ILE A 181 1.14 -10.66 0.45
CA ILE A 181 1.18 -10.07 -0.89
C ILE A 181 -0.24 -10.09 -1.40
N ASP A 182 -0.93 -8.98 -1.30
CA ASP A 182 -2.31 -8.84 -1.69
C ASP A 182 -2.61 -7.44 -2.27
N THR A 183 -3.86 -7.19 -2.61
CA THR A 183 -4.30 -5.91 -3.15
C THR A 183 -4.19 -4.75 -2.15
N ASP A 184 -3.89 -5.01 -0.87
CA ASP A 184 -3.63 -4.01 0.14
C ASP A 184 -2.17 -3.53 0.14
N SER A 185 -1.24 -4.41 -0.26
CA SER A 185 0.20 -4.14 -0.31
C SER A 185 0.67 -3.49 -1.61
N PHE A 186 -0.14 -3.49 -2.68
CA PHE A 186 0.23 -2.89 -3.96
C PHE A 186 -0.80 -1.88 -4.48
N ARG A 187 -0.40 -1.09 -5.47
CA ARG A 187 -1.26 -0.16 -6.18
C ARG A 187 -1.36 -0.55 -7.65
N ALA A 188 -2.55 -1.05 -8.04
CA ALA A 188 -2.87 -1.43 -9.41
C ALA A 188 -4.10 -0.67 -9.92
N THR A 189 -4.06 -0.25 -11.19
CA THR A 189 -5.13 0.54 -11.82
C THR A 189 -5.33 0.13 -13.26
N SER A 190 -6.52 0.45 -13.79
CA SER A 190 -6.77 0.63 -15.22
C SER A 190 -7.22 2.07 -15.50
N VAL A 191 -7.36 2.41 -16.78
CA VAL A 191 -7.97 3.67 -17.21
C VAL A 191 -9.21 3.33 -18.00
N LEU A 192 -10.33 3.90 -17.59
CA LEU A 192 -11.60 3.83 -18.31
C LEU A 192 -11.81 5.11 -19.11
N GLU A 193 -12.14 4.98 -20.39
CA GLU A 193 -12.62 6.10 -21.20
C GLU A 193 -14.16 6.12 -21.15
N ASP A 194 -14.72 7.20 -20.63
CA ASP A 194 -16.16 7.37 -20.43
C ASP A 194 -16.57 8.82 -20.73
N ASP A 195 -17.49 9.00 -21.68
CA ASP A 195 -17.98 10.30 -22.15
C ASP A 195 -16.86 11.32 -22.51
N GLY A 196 -15.74 10.82 -23.05
CA GLY A 196 -14.60 11.64 -23.44
C GLY A 196 -13.63 11.96 -22.28
N ASP A 197 -13.94 11.52 -21.08
CA ASP A 197 -13.08 11.60 -19.92
C ASP A 197 -12.27 10.32 -19.74
N LYS A 198 -11.05 10.46 -19.21
CA LYS A 198 -10.23 9.32 -18.77
C LYS A 198 -10.25 9.26 -17.25
N ILE A 199 -10.75 8.17 -16.71
CA ILE A 199 -10.89 7.96 -15.26
C ILE A 199 -10.03 6.79 -14.84
N VAL A 200 -9.18 6.99 -13.84
CA VAL A 200 -8.38 5.92 -13.23
C VAL A 200 -9.26 5.10 -12.30
N ILE A 201 -9.30 3.80 -12.55
CA ILE A 201 -10.01 2.83 -11.71
C ILE A 201 -9.00 2.08 -10.85
N HIS A 202 -9.22 2.06 -9.56
CA HIS A 202 -8.37 1.38 -8.59
C HIS A 202 -8.82 -0.06 -8.31
N TYR A 203 -7.85 -0.98 -8.23
CA TYR A 203 -8.06 -2.40 -7.93
C TYR A 203 -7.36 -2.78 -6.62
N ASN A 204 -7.37 -1.88 -5.66
CA ASN A 204 -6.77 -2.02 -4.35
C ASN A 204 -7.53 -1.16 -3.33
N LYS A 205 -7.01 -1.06 -2.10
CA LYS A 205 -7.61 -0.27 -1.01
C LYS A 205 -7.89 1.21 -1.36
N GLN A 206 -7.31 1.74 -2.44
CA GLN A 206 -7.53 3.13 -2.81
C GLN A 206 -8.98 3.37 -3.26
N ALA A 207 -9.64 2.39 -3.92
CA ALA A 207 -11.06 2.49 -4.28
C ALA A 207 -11.94 2.78 -3.04
N MET A 208 -11.72 2.04 -1.94
CA MET A 208 -12.43 2.27 -0.67
C MET A 208 -12.12 3.64 -0.07
N ARG A 209 -10.85 4.08 -0.14
CA ARG A 209 -10.46 5.41 0.35
C ARG A 209 -11.14 6.53 -0.42
N ASP A 210 -11.28 6.38 -1.73
CA ASP A 210 -11.93 7.36 -2.60
C ASP A 210 -13.45 7.37 -2.36
N TYR A 211 -14.06 6.20 -2.16
CA TYR A 211 -15.45 6.11 -1.72
C TYR A 211 -15.70 6.91 -0.42
N TYR A 212 -14.89 6.70 0.61
CA TYR A 212 -15.04 7.45 1.85
C TYR A 212 -14.80 8.96 1.68
N LYS A 213 -13.85 9.37 0.85
CA LYS A 213 -13.63 10.80 0.57
C LYS A 213 -14.83 11.45 -0.11
N ILE A 214 -15.48 10.73 -1.04
CA ILE A 214 -16.57 11.23 -1.85
C ILE A 214 -17.90 11.24 -1.08
N PHE A 215 -18.17 10.20 -0.29
CA PHE A 215 -19.46 10.03 0.38
C PHE A 215 -19.44 10.37 1.87
N HIS A 216 -18.29 10.33 2.53
CA HIS A 216 -18.15 10.42 3.99
C HIS A 216 -16.97 11.32 4.40
N SER A 217 -16.85 12.48 3.76
CA SER A 217 -15.74 13.43 4.01
C SER A 217 -15.73 13.98 5.42
N ASP A 218 -16.90 14.20 6.02
CA ASP A 218 -17.09 14.65 7.41
C ASP A 218 -16.65 13.61 8.44
N TRP A 219 -16.91 12.32 8.19
CA TRP A 219 -16.38 11.24 9.01
C TRP A 219 -14.84 11.17 8.93
N LEU A 220 -14.26 11.33 7.73
CA LEU A 220 -12.81 11.40 7.59
C LEU A 220 -12.20 12.62 8.26
N ALA A 221 -12.89 13.76 8.25
CA ALA A 221 -12.47 14.95 8.98
C ALA A 221 -12.40 14.69 10.49
N SER A 222 -13.43 14.05 11.06
CA SER A 222 -13.45 13.71 12.50
C SER A 222 -12.35 12.71 12.91
N ILE A 223 -11.97 11.78 12.02
CA ILE A 223 -10.80 10.91 12.24
C ILE A 223 -9.52 11.74 12.32
N ASN A 224 -9.33 12.69 11.40
CA ASN A 224 -8.12 13.52 11.39
C ASN A 224 -8.04 14.40 12.63
N GLU A 225 -9.15 14.99 13.06
CA GLU A 225 -9.23 15.75 14.32
C GLU A 225 -8.86 14.88 15.52
N ALA A 226 -9.43 13.66 15.62
CA ALA A 226 -9.12 12.74 16.70
C ALA A 226 -7.64 12.32 16.71
N LYS A 227 -7.01 12.18 15.53
CA LYS A 227 -5.57 11.92 15.42
C LYS A 227 -4.71 13.09 15.89
N GLU A 228 -5.09 14.33 15.55
CA GLU A 228 -4.39 15.53 16.02
C GLU A 228 -4.50 15.69 17.53
N GLU A 229 -5.68 15.47 18.10
CA GLU A 229 -5.89 15.48 19.54
C GLU A 229 -5.08 14.38 20.25
N ALA A 230 -5.03 13.18 19.69
CA ALA A 230 -4.23 12.07 20.22
C ALA A 230 -2.74 12.41 20.25
N ARG A 231 -2.22 13.04 19.19
CA ARG A 231 -0.82 13.52 19.16
C ARG A 231 -0.54 14.55 20.26
N ALA A 232 -1.47 15.46 20.51
CA ALA A 232 -1.33 16.49 21.51
C ALA A 232 -1.45 15.95 22.96
N SER A 233 -2.33 14.96 23.20
CA SER A 233 -2.65 14.42 24.51
C SER A 233 -1.86 13.16 24.89
N GLY A 234 -1.25 12.47 23.91
CA GLY A 234 -0.61 11.15 24.09
C GLY A 234 -1.63 10.00 24.19
N GLY A 235 -2.90 10.23 23.86
CA GLY A 235 -3.97 9.24 23.88
C GLY A 235 -4.04 8.39 22.61
N GLN A 236 -5.00 7.46 22.57
CA GLN A 236 -5.31 6.66 21.38
C GLN A 236 -6.42 7.38 20.60
N PHE A 237 -6.18 7.64 19.30
CA PHE A 237 -7.17 8.36 18.47
C PHE A 237 -8.50 7.62 18.35
N VAL A 238 -8.46 6.28 18.37
CA VAL A 238 -9.68 5.44 18.31
C VAL A 238 -10.59 5.68 19.51
N ASP A 239 -10.01 5.82 20.70
CA ASP A 239 -10.80 6.07 21.92
C ASP A 239 -11.38 7.49 21.91
N LEU A 240 -10.61 8.47 21.43
CA LEU A 240 -11.09 9.84 21.26
C LEU A 240 -12.22 9.94 20.22
N LEU A 241 -12.06 9.28 19.08
CA LEU A 241 -13.09 9.25 18.03
C LEU A 241 -14.38 8.61 18.58
N ARG A 242 -14.27 7.47 19.25
CA ARG A 242 -15.43 6.80 19.86
C ARG A 242 -16.14 7.67 20.88
N GLY A 243 -15.40 8.37 21.74
CA GLY A 243 -15.97 9.33 22.69
C GLY A 243 -16.74 10.45 21.98
N LYS A 244 -16.19 11.00 20.88
CA LYS A 244 -16.90 12.01 20.08
C LYS A 244 -18.15 11.45 19.40
N GLN A 245 -18.12 10.21 18.93
CA GLN A 245 -19.31 9.55 18.34
C GLN A 245 -20.40 9.32 19.39
N GLU A 246 -20.04 8.87 20.59
CA GLU A 246 -20.97 8.67 21.70
C GLU A 246 -21.60 9.98 22.20
N SER A 247 -20.87 11.11 22.18
CA SER A 247 -21.39 12.44 22.53
C SER A 247 -22.18 13.10 21.40
N GLY A 248 -22.12 12.56 20.16
CA GLY A 248 -22.76 13.16 18.98
C GLY A 248 -21.93 14.28 18.31
N ASP A 249 -20.67 14.46 18.72
CA ASP A 249 -19.76 15.46 18.16
C ASP A 249 -19.03 14.97 16.89
N ALA A 250 -19.14 13.69 16.57
CA ALA A 250 -18.62 13.09 15.32
C ALA A 250 -19.65 12.13 14.71
N PRO A 251 -19.66 11.98 13.37
CA PRO A 251 -20.49 10.98 12.71
C PRO A 251 -20.12 9.55 13.15
N ASN A 252 -21.11 8.67 13.19
CA ASN A 252 -20.87 7.23 13.36
C ASN A 252 -20.10 6.65 12.16
N ASP A 253 -19.51 5.47 12.36
CA ASP A 253 -18.84 4.74 11.30
C ASP A 253 -19.81 4.49 10.14
N PRO A 254 -19.46 4.89 8.91
CA PRO A 254 -20.34 4.75 7.76
C PRO A 254 -20.51 3.30 7.34
N VAL A 255 -21.72 2.96 6.94
CA VAL A 255 -22.00 1.69 6.26
C VAL A 255 -21.69 1.88 4.76
N VAL A 256 -20.90 0.98 4.19
CA VAL A 256 -20.59 1.01 2.76
C VAL A 256 -21.82 0.54 1.98
N ASP A 257 -22.13 1.23 0.89
CA ASP A 257 -23.23 0.84 -0.01
C ASP A 257 -23.00 -0.57 -0.56
N ASP A 258 -24.06 -1.40 -0.54
CA ASP A 258 -24.01 -2.81 -0.93
C ASP A 258 -23.64 -3.00 -2.41
N VAL A 259 -24.08 -2.08 -3.30
CA VAL A 259 -23.74 -2.13 -4.73
C VAL A 259 -22.26 -1.87 -4.93
N PHE A 260 -21.73 -0.83 -4.27
CA PHE A 260 -20.30 -0.53 -4.32
C PHE A 260 -19.47 -1.67 -3.74
N MET A 261 -19.85 -2.21 -2.59
CA MET A 261 -19.17 -3.34 -1.97
C MET A 261 -19.17 -4.57 -2.88
N SER A 262 -20.29 -4.88 -3.53
CA SER A 262 -20.39 -5.99 -4.49
C SER A 262 -19.39 -5.85 -5.64
N ILE A 263 -19.23 -4.62 -6.19
CA ILE A 263 -18.26 -4.36 -7.25
C ILE A 263 -16.83 -4.61 -6.76
N GLN A 264 -16.48 -4.18 -5.53
CA GLN A 264 -15.16 -4.42 -4.98
C GLN A 264 -14.90 -5.91 -4.72
N VAL A 265 -15.88 -6.65 -4.22
CA VAL A 265 -15.81 -8.11 -4.04
C VAL A 265 -15.60 -8.83 -5.37
N ASP A 266 -16.31 -8.42 -6.43
CA ASP A 266 -16.14 -8.99 -7.77
C ASP A 266 -14.72 -8.76 -8.29
N LYS A 267 -14.18 -7.54 -8.18
CA LYS A 267 -12.78 -7.23 -8.53
C LYS A 267 -11.80 -8.17 -7.82
N MET A 268 -11.95 -8.34 -6.50
CA MET A 268 -11.04 -9.17 -5.70
C MET A 268 -11.15 -10.64 -6.09
N ASN A 269 -12.36 -11.15 -6.34
CA ASN A 269 -12.57 -12.53 -6.79
C ASN A 269 -11.96 -12.81 -8.17
N LEU A 270 -12.08 -11.86 -9.11
CA LEU A 270 -11.46 -11.98 -10.44
C LEU A 270 -9.93 -12.04 -10.34
N ILE A 271 -9.32 -11.13 -9.57
CA ILE A 271 -7.87 -11.12 -9.33
C ILE A 271 -7.44 -12.44 -8.67
N LYS A 272 -8.14 -12.89 -7.63
CA LYS A 272 -7.88 -14.16 -6.96
C LYS A 272 -7.95 -15.34 -7.95
N ASN A 273 -8.99 -15.41 -8.74
CA ASN A 273 -9.17 -16.53 -9.68
C ASN A 273 -8.08 -16.57 -10.76
N CYS A 274 -7.61 -15.41 -11.22
CA CYS A 274 -6.48 -15.34 -12.15
C CYS A 274 -5.18 -15.83 -11.48
N ILE A 275 -4.89 -15.36 -10.25
CA ILE A 275 -3.70 -15.78 -9.50
C ILE A 275 -3.70 -17.29 -9.25
N LEU A 276 -4.85 -17.86 -8.97
CA LEU A 276 -5.03 -19.31 -8.74
C LEU A 276 -5.05 -20.13 -10.03
N GLY A 277 -4.97 -19.49 -11.22
CA GLY A 277 -5.07 -20.17 -12.51
C GLY A 277 -6.46 -20.78 -12.78
N LYS A 278 -7.51 -20.31 -12.07
CA LYS A 278 -8.90 -20.78 -12.25
C LYS A 278 -9.61 -20.10 -13.42
N GLN A 279 -9.13 -18.94 -13.86
CA GLN A 279 -9.63 -18.19 -14.99
C GLN A 279 -8.46 -17.68 -15.85
N ASP A 280 -8.67 -17.62 -17.16
CA ASP A 280 -7.69 -17.05 -18.08
C ASP A 280 -7.52 -15.54 -17.85
N SER A 281 -6.31 -15.06 -17.99
CA SER A 281 -5.98 -13.65 -17.75
C SER A 281 -6.68 -12.68 -18.70
N SER A 282 -6.98 -13.09 -19.93
CA SER A 282 -7.71 -12.25 -20.89
C SER A 282 -9.19 -12.11 -20.52
N GLU A 283 -9.83 -13.21 -20.10
CA GLU A 283 -11.21 -13.20 -19.60
C GLU A 283 -11.33 -12.33 -18.33
N VAL A 284 -10.33 -12.45 -17.45
CA VAL A 284 -10.26 -11.62 -16.23
C VAL A 284 -10.07 -10.15 -16.57
N SER A 285 -9.24 -9.82 -17.55
CA SER A 285 -9.03 -8.44 -17.99
C SER A 285 -10.35 -7.78 -18.45
N ASP A 286 -11.11 -8.47 -19.28
CA ASP A 286 -12.41 -7.98 -19.78
C ASP A 286 -13.42 -7.82 -18.63
N ALA A 287 -13.48 -8.79 -17.72
CA ALA A 287 -14.36 -8.73 -16.56
C ALA A 287 -13.97 -7.62 -15.57
N LEU A 288 -12.68 -7.37 -15.37
CA LEU A 288 -12.20 -6.24 -14.55
C LEU A 288 -12.53 -4.88 -15.18
N ALA A 289 -12.44 -4.76 -16.51
CA ALA A 289 -12.87 -3.56 -17.22
C ALA A 289 -14.38 -3.31 -17.04
N GLU A 290 -15.20 -4.36 -17.07
CA GLU A 290 -16.64 -4.25 -16.79
C GLU A 290 -16.90 -3.83 -15.33
N CYS A 291 -16.17 -4.36 -14.36
CA CYS A 291 -16.24 -3.88 -12.97
C CYS A 291 -15.89 -2.38 -12.87
N GLY A 292 -14.93 -1.91 -13.65
CA GLY A 292 -14.57 -0.49 -13.72
C GLY A 292 -15.73 0.38 -14.22
N LYS A 293 -16.45 -0.07 -15.27
CA LYS A 293 -17.64 0.64 -15.78
C LYS A 293 -18.74 0.67 -14.72
N ARG A 294 -19.06 -0.47 -14.11
CA ARG A 294 -20.04 -0.56 -13.02
C ARG A 294 -19.72 0.39 -11.87
N GLU A 295 -18.44 0.58 -11.55
CA GLU A 295 -18.02 1.53 -10.52
C GLU A 295 -18.28 2.98 -10.94
N VAL A 296 -17.96 3.38 -12.17
CA VAL A 296 -18.28 4.72 -12.70
C VAL A 296 -19.79 4.93 -12.75
N ASP A 297 -20.56 3.95 -13.21
CA ASP A 297 -22.03 3.98 -13.23
C ASP A 297 -22.62 4.15 -11.82
N PHE A 298 -22.04 3.50 -10.82
CA PHE A 298 -22.43 3.67 -9.43
C PHE A 298 -22.24 5.13 -8.97
N TYR A 299 -21.07 5.73 -9.21
CA TYR A 299 -20.82 7.13 -8.86
C TYR A 299 -21.73 8.07 -9.64
N THR A 300 -21.97 7.81 -10.91
CA THR A 300 -22.86 8.59 -11.78
C THR A 300 -24.30 8.57 -11.28
N SER A 301 -24.83 7.37 -10.97
CA SER A 301 -26.20 7.19 -10.48
C SER A 301 -26.44 7.85 -9.13
N ASN A 302 -25.38 8.05 -8.35
CA ASN A 302 -25.40 8.75 -7.06
C ASN A 302 -25.06 10.24 -7.17
N GLY A 303 -24.93 10.80 -8.39
CA GLY A 303 -24.60 12.20 -8.62
C GLY A 303 -23.17 12.58 -8.16
N LYS A 304 -22.23 11.61 -8.16
CA LYS A 304 -20.86 11.77 -7.67
C LYS A 304 -19.79 11.60 -8.75
N ARG A 305 -20.19 11.54 -10.03
CA ARG A 305 -19.25 11.38 -11.15
C ARG A 305 -18.18 12.47 -11.19
N ASP A 306 -18.60 13.74 -11.00
CA ASP A 306 -17.66 14.87 -11.01
C ASP A 306 -16.65 14.79 -9.86
N ALA A 307 -17.07 14.38 -8.68
CA ALA A 307 -16.16 14.17 -7.55
C ALA A 307 -15.18 13.00 -7.79
N LEU A 308 -15.63 11.92 -8.45
CA LEU A 308 -14.73 10.83 -8.88
C LEU A 308 -13.72 11.34 -9.91
N LYS A 309 -14.16 12.14 -10.90
CA LYS A 309 -13.29 12.72 -11.91
C LYS A 309 -12.27 13.69 -11.30
N GLU A 310 -12.66 14.51 -10.32
CA GLU A 310 -11.74 15.40 -9.62
C GLU A 310 -10.61 14.62 -8.90
N LEU A 311 -10.93 13.43 -8.34
CA LEU A 311 -9.93 12.61 -7.66
C LEU A 311 -9.07 11.76 -8.61
N ASN A 312 -9.68 11.20 -9.66
CA ASN A 312 -9.12 10.12 -10.46
C ASN A 312 -9.12 10.41 -11.98
N GLY A 313 -9.50 11.61 -12.41
CA GLY A 313 -9.44 12.02 -13.81
C GLY A 313 -8.00 12.19 -14.30
N LEU A 314 -7.79 11.86 -15.56
CA LEU A 314 -6.56 12.19 -16.31
C LEU A 314 -6.91 13.27 -17.34
N ASP A 315 -6.06 14.29 -17.42
CA ASP A 315 -6.15 15.36 -18.44
C ASP A 315 -5.77 14.85 -19.84
#